data_25354c0ffa567de52493757294399b38
#
_entry.id   25354c0ffa567de52493757294399b38
#
_cell.length_a   1.000
_cell.length_b   1.000
_cell.length_c   1.000
_cell.angle_alpha   90.00
_cell.angle_beta   90.00
_cell.angle_gamma   90.00
#
_symmetry.space_group_name_H-M   'P 1'
#
loop_
_entity.id
_entity.type
_entity.pdbx_description
1 polymer ?
#
loop_
_entity_poly.entity_id
_entity_poly.type
_entity_poly.pdbx_seq_one_letter_code
_entity_poly.pdbx_strand_id
1 'polypeptide(L)'
;DTCCCVAVKTGQYVDEISETVKKTADHCGLPILEIPFHLPYIDLLINIMNLLFEEENTASILEKYIGDIIYENYTDEILMVERGKLFGLAVDENYFAAVIFNFRKKYTPTEQEKKTMHFWCQALQRYMMDSRAIHGCYIIRLKKGLLLLVEGEEERLLEQYLETELEETRVRRMRKIEGQKVSCGVGPVKRGLKGIRDTYSLSFKAMNVGNRLFADQYLHFYKKLEPFCELEKILVSETKNVFTDILDGIRNQELLDTLIAYYECGASMDRVAEQMYTHKNTVKYRLNRVQELTGLELKNPDDNFRLYLSVLALKMNRDK
;
A
#
# COMPACT_ATOMS: atom_id res chain seq x y z
N ASP A 1 -12.75 10.31 -22.96
CA ASP A 1 -12.75 11.73 -22.60
C ASP A 1 -14.04 12.00 -21.85
N THR A 2 -13.96 12.20 -20.54
CA THR A 2 -15.13 12.48 -19.68
C THR A 2 -15.16 13.97 -19.39
N CYS A 3 -16.13 14.67 -19.97
CA CYS A 3 -16.47 16.05 -19.61
C CYS A 3 -17.26 16.02 -18.28
N CYS A 4 -16.84 16.78 -17.27
CA CYS A 4 -17.51 16.80 -15.97
C CYS A 4 -18.60 17.89 -15.88
N CYS A 5 -18.55 18.90 -16.74
CA CYS A 5 -19.58 19.95 -16.83
C CYS A 5 -19.45 20.70 -18.16
N VAL A 6 -20.46 21.46 -18.54
CA VAL A 6 -20.47 22.40 -19.66
C VAL A 6 -20.78 23.80 -19.14
N ALA A 7 -19.93 24.77 -19.48
CA ALA A 7 -20.17 26.17 -19.14
C ALA A 7 -20.60 26.94 -20.40
N VAL A 8 -21.70 27.67 -20.32
CA VAL A 8 -22.29 28.44 -21.43
C VAL A 8 -22.40 29.92 -21.03
N LYS A 9 -21.82 30.79 -21.86
CA LYS A 9 -21.94 32.24 -21.66
C LYS A 9 -23.20 32.72 -22.31
N THR A 10 -24.08 33.32 -21.49
CA THR A 10 -25.38 33.87 -21.92
C THR A 10 -25.36 35.41 -22.01
N GLY A 11 -26.26 35.97 -22.78
CA GLY A 11 -26.45 37.42 -22.92
C GLY A 11 -25.76 38.11 -24.11
N GLN A 12 -25.11 37.36 -25.04
CA GLN A 12 -24.54 37.92 -26.23
C GLN A 12 -24.97 37.19 -27.54
N TYR A 13 -24.80 35.87 -27.60
CA TYR A 13 -25.17 35.03 -28.72
C TYR A 13 -26.26 34.02 -28.35
N VAL A 14 -26.39 33.74 -27.10
CA VAL A 14 -27.37 32.85 -26.49
C VAL A 14 -28.00 33.63 -25.33
N ASP A 15 -29.26 34.00 -25.44
CA ASP A 15 -29.93 34.75 -24.39
C ASP A 15 -30.24 33.86 -23.19
N GLU A 16 -30.71 32.64 -23.46
CA GLU A 16 -31.05 31.63 -22.44
C GLU A 16 -30.66 30.20 -22.92
N ILE A 17 -30.30 29.36 -21.98
CA ILE A 17 -30.09 27.93 -22.27
C ILE A 17 -31.46 27.27 -22.46
N SER A 18 -31.71 26.71 -23.64
CA SER A 18 -33.02 26.14 -23.96
C SER A 18 -33.38 24.96 -23.05
N GLU A 19 -34.67 24.81 -22.77
CA GLU A 19 -35.19 23.70 -21.93
C GLU A 19 -34.85 22.31 -22.51
N THR A 20 -34.70 22.18 -23.82
CA THR A 20 -34.28 20.94 -24.47
C THR A 20 -32.84 20.58 -24.10
N VAL A 21 -31.94 21.57 -24.07
CA VAL A 21 -30.52 21.36 -23.67
C VAL A 21 -30.43 21.01 -22.19
N LYS A 22 -31.18 21.70 -21.32
CA LYS A 22 -31.22 21.38 -19.88
C LYS A 22 -31.70 19.95 -19.63
N LYS A 23 -32.83 19.56 -20.25
CA LYS A 23 -33.34 18.16 -20.12
C LYS A 23 -32.38 17.11 -20.65
N THR A 24 -31.67 17.39 -21.74
CA THR A 24 -30.67 16.46 -22.28
C THR A 24 -29.48 16.33 -21.33
N ALA A 25 -29.02 17.42 -20.77
CA ALA A 25 -27.93 17.44 -19.80
C ALA A 25 -28.30 16.68 -18.51
N ASP A 26 -29.52 16.90 -17.99
CA ASP A 26 -30.06 16.17 -16.84
C ASP A 26 -30.13 14.66 -17.11
N HIS A 27 -30.58 14.28 -18.31
CA HIS A 27 -30.60 12.86 -18.73
C HIS A 27 -29.21 12.22 -18.80
N CYS A 28 -28.20 13.01 -19.20
CA CYS A 28 -26.81 12.59 -19.27
C CYS A 28 -26.07 12.72 -17.93
N GLY A 29 -26.69 13.28 -16.90
CA GLY A 29 -26.02 13.59 -15.62
C GLY A 29 -24.90 14.61 -15.76
N LEU A 30 -24.98 15.52 -16.75
CA LEU A 30 -23.95 16.50 -17.09
C LEU A 30 -24.36 17.89 -16.59
N PRO A 31 -23.73 18.45 -15.53
CA PRO A 31 -24.03 19.79 -15.04
C PRO A 31 -23.79 20.86 -16.11
N ILE A 32 -24.73 21.81 -16.25
CA ILE A 32 -24.56 23.01 -17.06
C ILE A 32 -24.40 24.23 -16.14
N LEU A 33 -23.31 24.97 -16.36
CA LEU A 33 -23.03 26.22 -15.66
C LEU A 33 -23.33 27.40 -16.57
N GLU A 34 -24.16 28.34 -16.10
CA GLU A 34 -24.41 29.57 -16.83
C GLU A 34 -23.41 30.64 -16.40
N ILE A 35 -22.70 31.22 -17.38
CA ILE A 35 -21.75 32.32 -17.15
C ILE A 35 -22.40 33.63 -17.62
N PRO A 36 -22.65 34.60 -16.71
CA PRO A 36 -23.21 35.89 -17.08
C PRO A 36 -22.30 36.62 -18.07
N PHE A 37 -22.93 37.40 -18.99
CA PHE A 37 -22.20 38.16 -20.03
C PHE A 37 -21.13 39.10 -19.46
N HIS A 38 -21.44 39.76 -18.34
CA HIS A 38 -20.53 40.73 -17.71
C HIS A 38 -19.29 40.10 -17.08
N LEU A 39 -19.22 38.76 -16.91
CA LEU A 39 -18.04 38.09 -16.39
C LEU A 39 -17.07 37.78 -17.51
N PRO A 40 -15.88 38.40 -17.57
CA PRO A 40 -14.85 38.08 -18.57
C PRO A 40 -14.38 36.62 -18.44
N TYR A 41 -14.18 35.93 -19.55
CA TYR A 41 -13.61 34.58 -19.52
C TYR A 41 -12.24 34.51 -18.87
N ILE A 42 -11.44 35.60 -19.03
CA ILE A 42 -10.12 35.66 -18.44
C ILE A 42 -10.16 35.67 -16.90
N ASP A 43 -11.14 36.35 -16.31
CA ASP A 43 -11.29 36.40 -14.86
C ASP A 43 -11.74 35.03 -14.31
N LEU A 44 -12.63 34.34 -15.03
CA LEU A 44 -13.03 32.98 -14.69
C LEU A 44 -11.84 32.02 -14.75
N LEU A 45 -11.07 32.07 -15.83
CA LEU A 45 -9.88 31.23 -16.00
C LEU A 45 -8.82 31.53 -14.95
N ILE A 46 -8.56 32.80 -14.64
CA ILE A 46 -7.61 33.20 -13.59
C ILE A 46 -8.04 32.64 -12.23
N ASN A 47 -9.35 32.77 -11.89
CA ASN A 47 -9.85 32.26 -10.61
C ASN A 47 -9.77 30.73 -10.53
N ILE A 48 -10.13 30.01 -11.59
CA ILE A 48 -9.97 28.54 -11.64
C ILE A 48 -8.50 28.14 -11.53
N MET A 49 -7.60 28.81 -12.25
CA MET A 49 -6.17 28.54 -12.19
C MET A 49 -5.59 28.84 -10.80
N ASN A 50 -6.00 29.95 -10.18
CA ASN A 50 -5.57 30.26 -8.80
C ASN A 50 -6.01 29.19 -7.80
N LEU A 51 -7.27 28.73 -7.88
CA LEU A 51 -7.74 27.62 -7.04
C LEU A 51 -6.93 26.33 -7.26
N LEU A 52 -6.66 25.96 -8.51
CA LEU A 52 -5.86 24.79 -8.84
C LEU A 52 -4.42 24.94 -8.35
N PHE A 53 -3.81 26.13 -8.48
CA PHE A 53 -2.47 26.40 -7.99
C PHE A 53 -2.40 26.45 -6.45
N GLU A 54 -3.44 26.98 -5.79
CA GLU A 54 -3.53 26.95 -4.33
C GLU A 54 -3.64 25.53 -3.79
N GLU A 55 -4.46 24.68 -4.42
CA GLU A 55 -4.56 23.25 -4.05
C GLU A 55 -3.24 22.50 -4.30
N GLU A 56 -2.59 22.70 -5.45
CA GLU A 56 -1.28 22.07 -5.74
C GLU A 56 -0.18 22.57 -4.79
N ASN A 57 -0.15 23.85 -4.46
CA ASN A 57 0.80 24.40 -3.50
C ASN A 57 0.57 23.84 -2.10
N THR A 58 -0.68 23.79 -1.65
CA THR A 58 -1.03 23.24 -0.32
C THR A 58 -0.67 21.76 -0.24
N ALA A 59 -1.00 20.94 -1.26
CA ALA A 59 -0.61 19.55 -1.32
C ALA A 59 0.92 19.36 -1.31
N SER A 60 1.66 20.19 -2.06
CA SER A 60 3.12 20.15 -2.09
C SER A 60 3.75 20.55 -0.76
N ILE A 61 3.18 21.53 -0.06
CA ILE A 61 3.66 21.97 1.27
C ILE A 61 3.36 20.90 2.32
N LEU A 62 2.19 20.25 2.27
CA LEU A 62 1.84 19.13 3.13
C LEU A 62 2.75 17.92 2.88
N GLU A 63 3.02 17.58 1.60
CA GLU A 63 3.96 16.51 1.25
C GLU A 63 5.35 16.77 1.82
N LYS A 64 5.83 18.02 1.75
CA LYS A 64 7.11 18.42 2.34
C LYS A 64 7.07 18.32 3.87
N TYR A 65 6.01 18.80 4.50
CA TYR A 65 5.83 18.72 5.95
C TYR A 65 5.86 17.28 6.47
N ILE A 66 5.09 16.38 5.83
CA ILE A 66 5.08 14.94 6.19
C ILE A 66 6.44 14.31 5.86
N GLY A 67 7.09 14.72 4.76
CA GLY A 67 8.44 14.30 4.43
C GLY A 67 9.45 14.69 5.51
N ASP A 68 9.38 15.91 6.02
CA ASP A 68 10.24 16.38 7.12
C ASP A 68 10.06 15.52 8.39
N ILE A 69 8.82 15.11 8.70
CA ILE A 69 8.56 14.19 9.83
C ILE A 69 9.15 12.80 9.57
N ILE A 70 8.89 12.23 8.41
CA ILE A 70 9.31 10.86 8.03
C ILE A 70 10.84 10.72 8.02
N TYR A 71 11.54 11.74 7.55
CA TYR A 71 13.01 11.74 7.38
C TYR A 71 13.75 12.47 8.49
N GLU A 72 13.06 12.90 9.55
CA GLU A 72 13.63 13.69 10.68
C GLU A 72 14.39 14.95 10.25
N ASN A 73 13.89 15.64 9.23
CA ASN A 73 14.47 16.88 8.73
C ASN A 73 14.01 18.10 9.54
N TYR A 74 13.99 17.98 10.88
CA TYR A 74 13.62 19.07 11.79
C TYR A 74 14.42 18.98 13.09
N THR A 75 14.56 20.10 13.76
CA THR A 75 15.30 20.22 15.03
C THR A 75 14.40 20.59 16.21
N ASP A 76 13.20 21.09 15.94
CA ASP A 76 12.25 21.56 16.95
C ASP A 76 10.89 20.84 16.77
N GLU A 77 10.58 19.96 17.70
CA GLU A 77 9.32 19.19 17.70
C GLU A 77 8.10 20.08 17.96
N ILE A 78 8.24 21.11 18.83
CA ILE A 78 7.13 22.03 19.15
C ILE A 78 6.74 22.79 17.90
N LEU A 79 7.71 23.31 17.16
CA LEU A 79 7.47 24.03 15.91
C LEU A 79 6.82 23.09 14.86
N MET A 80 7.21 21.82 14.82
CA MET A 80 6.62 20.85 13.89
C MET A 80 5.16 20.56 14.26
N VAL A 81 4.81 20.44 15.54
CA VAL A 81 3.41 20.29 15.99
C VAL A 81 2.59 21.53 15.59
N GLU A 82 3.08 22.74 15.85
CA GLU A 82 2.38 23.97 15.48
C GLU A 82 2.19 24.09 13.95
N ARG A 83 3.18 23.69 13.15
CA ARG A 83 3.03 23.61 11.69
C ARG A 83 1.96 22.62 11.26
N GLY A 84 1.80 21.49 11.97
CA GLY A 84 0.76 20.51 11.70
C GLY A 84 -0.64 21.11 11.79
N LYS A 85 -0.89 21.94 12.78
CA LYS A 85 -2.18 22.63 12.98
C LYS A 85 -2.58 23.51 11.78
N LEU A 86 -1.61 24.07 11.04
CA LEU A 86 -1.90 24.85 9.82
C LEU A 86 -2.48 23.99 8.69
N PHE A 87 -2.26 22.68 8.74
CA PHE A 87 -2.81 21.70 7.79
C PHE A 87 -4.02 20.95 8.33
N GLY A 88 -4.48 21.31 9.53
CA GLY A 88 -5.58 20.61 10.20
C GLY A 88 -5.17 19.26 10.81
N LEU A 89 -3.86 19.00 10.98
CA LEU A 89 -3.35 17.79 11.61
C LEU A 89 -3.17 18.01 13.12
N ALA A 90 -3.85 17.20 13.93
CA ALA A 90 -3.68 17.21 15.39
C ALA A 90 -2.56 16.22 15.81
N VAL A 91 -1.31 16.56 15.44
CA VAL A 91 -0.16 15.63 15.50
C VAL A 91 0.21 15.21 16.90
N ASP A 92 -0.10 16.01 17.92
CA ASP A 92 0.16 15.75 19.33
C ASP A 92 -1.00 15.03 20.04
N GLU A 93 -2.20 15.08 19.48
CA GLU A 93 -3.42 14.55 20.09
C GLU A 93 -3.86 13.24 19.46
N ASN A 94 -3.78 13.13 18.14
CA ASN A 94 -4.37 12.05 17.36
C ASN A 94 -3.41 10.88 17.10
N TYR A 95 -4.01 9.80 16.64
CA TYR A 95 -3.34 8.57 16.22
C TYR A 95 -3.24 8.52 14.71
N PHE A 96 -2.17 7.95 14.21
CA PHE A 96 -1.85 7.87 12.79
C PHE A 96 -1.53 6.44 12.36
N ALA A 97 -1.95 6.10 11.15
CA ALA A 97 -1.55 4.88 10.47
C ALA A 97 -1.08 5.19 9.05
N ALA A 98 0.02 4.60 8.64
CA ALA A 98 0.54 4.70 7.28
C ALA A 98 0.06 3.51 6.44
N VAL A 99 -0.56 3.80 5.30
CA VAL A 99 -0.93 2.82 4.28
C VAL A 99 -0.13 3.15 3.02
N ILE A 100 0.88 2.36 2.71
CA ILE A 100 1.77 2.57 1.57
C ILE A 100 1.33 1.70 0.41
N PHE A 101 1.17 2.31 -0.76
CA PHE A 101 1.01 1.63 -2.04
C PHE A 101 2.26 1.83 -2.88
N ASN A 102 2.89 0.74 -3.33
CA ASN A 102 4.10 0.83 -4.12
C ASN A 102 4.08 -0.19 -5.27
N PHE A 103 4.69 0.16 -6.40
CA PHE A 103 4.96 -0.81 -7.45
C PHE A 103 6.07 -1.77 -7.02
N ARG A 104 5.92 -3.06 -7.33
CA ARG A 104 6.92 -4.09 -6.98
C ARG A 104 8.27 -3.78 -7.64
N LYS A 105 9.37 -4.09 -6.95
CA LYS A 105 10.76 -3.73 -7.35
C LYS A 105 11.12 -4.07 -8.81
N LYS A 106 10.62 -5.18 -9.33
CA LYS A 106 10.92 -5.66 -10.70
C LYS A 106 10.05 -5.01 -11.76
N TYR A 107 9.17 -4.08 -11.39
CA TYR A 107 8.24 -3.44 -12.29
C TYR A 107 8.53 -1.94 -12.43
N THR A 108 8.63 -1.47 -13.67
CA THR A 108 8.74 -0.03 -13.98
C THR A 108 7.38 0.46 -14.48
N PRO A 109 6.65 1.24 -13.66
CA PRO A 109 5.32 1.71 -14.03
C PRO A 109 5.38 2.76 -15.14
N THR A 110 4.40 2.72 -16.02
CA THR A 110 4.12 3.81 -16.97
C THR A 110 3.50 5.01 -16.24
N GLU A 111 3.55 6.19 -16.85
CA GLU A 111 2.89 7.38 -16.29
C GLU A 111 1.37 7.19 -16.15
N GLN A 112 0.75 6.45 -17.06
CA GLN A 112 -0.67 6.13 -16.98
C GLN A 112 -0.99 5.25 -15.75
N GLU A 113 -0.16 4.25 -15.44
CA GLU A 113 -0.34 3.39 -14.27
C GLU A 113 -0.15 4.16 -12.97
N LYS A 114 0.79 5.11 -12.92
CA LYS A 114 0.95 6.02 -11.77
C LYS A 114 -0.29 6.90 -11.56
N LYS A 115 -0.84 7.47 -12.64
CA LYS A 115 -2.09 8.24 -12.60
C LYS A 115 -3.27 7.39 -12.12
N THR A 116 -3.39 6.17 -12.64
CA THR A 116 -4.43 5.23 -12.23
C THR A 116 -4.31 4.90 -10.74
N MET A 117 -3.11 4.61 -10.24
CA MET A 117 -2.88 4.38 -8.82
C MET A 117 -3.27 5.60 -7.97
N HIS A 118 -2.90 6.80 -8.39
CA HIS A 118 -3.28 8.04 -7.71
C HIS A 118 -4.80 8.22 -7.64
N PHE A 119 -5.49 8.04 -8.76
CA PHE A 119 -6.95 8.09 -8.82
C PHE A 119 -7.62 7.10 -7.85
N TRP A 120 -7.10 5.87 -7.77
CA TRP A 120 -7.60 4.87 -6.82
C TRP A 120 -7.35 5.24 -5.37
N CYS A 121 -6.19 5.82 -5.06
CA CYS A 121 -5.91 6.32 -3.72
C CYS A 121 -6.84 7.48 -3.34
N GLN A 122 -7.16 8.38 -4.28
CA GLN A 122 -8.16 9.43 -4.05
C GLN A 122 -9.57 8.86 -3.80
N ALA A 123 -9.97 7.83 -4.56
CA ALA A 123 -11.25 7.16 -4.34
C ALA A 123 -11.30 6.44 -2.99
N LEU A 124 -10.19 5.82 -2.57
CA LEU A 124 -10.07 5.21 -1.25
C LEU A 124 -10.09 6.26 -0.14
N GLN A 125 -9.36 7.36 -0.29
CA GLN A 125 -9.36 8.49 0.64
C GLN A 125 -10.79 9.00 0.90
N ARG A 126 -11.54 9.31 -0.17
CA ARG A 126 -12.94 9.79 -0.04
C ARG A 126 -13.80 8.80 0.71
N TYR A 127 -13.66 7.52 0.40
CA TYR A 127 -14.41 6.48 1.10
C TYR A 127 -14.05 6.37 2.58
N MET A 128 -12.77 6.46 2.92
CA MET A 128 -12.30 6.41 4.30
C MET A 128 -12.83 7.60 5.10
N MET A 129 -12.86 8.79 4.49
CA MET A 129 -13.37 10.01 5.13
C MET A 129 -14.88 9.97 5.45
N ASP A 130 -15.66 9.06 4.86
CA ASP A 130 -17.06 8.84 5.22
C ASP A 130 -17.22 8.09 6.56
N SER A 131 -16.14 7.54 7.14
CA SER A 131 -16.17 6.80 8.39
C SER A 131 -15.93 7.70 9.59
N ARG A 132 -16.68 7.45 10.68
CA ARG A 132 -16.48 8.14 11.96
C ARG A 132 -15.15 7.79 12.65
N ALA A 133 -14.50 6.69 12.26
CA ALA A 133 -13.20 6.31 12.80
C ALA A 133 -12.05 7.15 12.22
N ILE A 134 -12.29 7.88 11.13
CA ILE A 134 -11.29 8.65 10.40
C ILE A 134 -11.55 10.14 10.59
N HIS A 135 -10.59 10.82 11.22
CA HIS A 135 -10.58 12.27 11.35
C HIS A 135 -9.96 12.95 10.12
N GLY A 136 -8.90 12.35 9.58
CA GLY A 136 -8.20 12.84 8.41
C GLY A 136 -7.58 11.71 7.57
N CYS A 137 -7.44 11.94 6.27
CA CYS A 137 -6.74 11.03 5.36
C CYS A 137 -5.99 11.84 4.30
N TYR A 138 -4.68 11.73 4.26
CA TYR A 138 -3.79 12.56 3.46
C TYR A 138 -3.02 11.71 2.47
N ILE A 139 -3.01 12.11 1.18
CA ILE A 139 -2.26 11.44 0.12
C ILE A 139 -0.93 12.16 -0.06
N ILE A 140 0.17 11.41 0.12
CA ILE A 140 1.53 11.91 -0.04
C ILE A 140 2.23 11.12 -1.15
N ARG A 141 2.84 11.83 -2.11
CA ARG A 141 3.59 11.20 -3.20
C ARG A 141 4.95 10.72 -2.71
N LEU A 142 5.28 9.46 -3.01
CA LEU A 142 6.57 8.86 -2.76
C LEU A 142 7.31 8.65 -4.10
N LYS A 143 8.64 8.46 -4.07
CA LYS A 143 9.43 8.19 -5.28
C LYS A 143 8.91 7.03 -6.14
N LYS A 144 8.35 5.99 -5.52
CA LYS A 144 7.88 4.77 -6.21
C LYS A 144 6.43 4.40 -5.93
N GLY A 145 5.68 5.29 -5.30
CA GLY A 145 4.31 4.98 -4.91
C GLY A 145 3.61 6.12 -4.21
N LEU A 146 2.63 5.78 -3.40
CA LEU A 146 1.81 6.72 -2.64
C LEU A 146 1.73 6.25 -1.18
N LEU A 147 1.69 7.22 -0.28
CA LEU A 147 1.35 7.03 1.13
C LEU A 147 -0.02 7.65 1.37
N LEU A 148 -0.94 6.88 1.96
CA LEU A 148 -2.09 7.41 2.66
C LEU A 148 -1.73 7.48 4.14
N LEU A 149 -1.63 8.68 4.68
CA LEU A 149 -1.53 8.89 6.12
C LEU A 149 -2.95 9.08 6.65
N VAL A 150 -3.37 8.15 7.48
CA VAL A 150 -4.74 8.10 8.05
C VAL A 150 -4.67 8.53 9.49
N GLU A 151 -5.55 9.46 9.88
CA GLU A 151 -5.63 10.07 11.20
C GLU A 151 -6.96 9.69 11.87
N GLY A 152 -6.93 9.37 13.16
CA GLY A 152 -8.10 9.09 13.98
C GLY A 152 -7.89 9.52 15.42
N GLU A 153 -8.96 9.81 16.14
CA GLU A 153 -8.92 10.25 17.54
C GLU A 153 -8.75 9.08 18.51
N GLU A 154 -9.21 7.88 18.13
CA GLU A 154 -9.16 6.68 18.96
C GLU A 154 -8.36 5.56 18.29
N GLU A 155 -7.30 5.10 18.95
CA GLU A 155 -6.40 4.04 18.47
C GLU A 155 -7.16 2.78 18.03
N ARG A 156 -8.04 2.31 18.90
CA ARG A 156 -8.76 1.04 18.73
C ARG A 156 -9.75 1.09 17.55
N LEU A 157 -10.45 2.20 17.40
CA LEU A 157 -11.40 2.38 16.30
C LEU A 157 -10.69 2.48 14.96
N LEU A 158 -9.58 3.24 14.91
CA LEU A 158 -8.76 3.36 13.72
C LEU A 158 -8.15 2.01 13.31
N GLU A 159 -7.61 1.25 14.27
CA GLU A 159 -7.02 -0.06 14.02
C GLU A 159 -8.07 -1.05 13.48
N GLN A 160 -9.20 -1.16 14.15
CA GLN A 160 -10.30 -2.04 13.72
C GLN A 160 -10.83 -1.67 12.34
N TYR A 161 -10.98 -0.39 12.06
CA TYR A 161 -11.42 0.10 10.75
C TYR A 161 -10.45 -0.32 9.64
N LEU A 162 -9.14 -0.10 9.85
CA LEU A 162 -8.12 -0.46 8.86
C LEU A 162 -8.07 -1.98 8.62
N GLU A 163 -8.18 -2.78 9.67
CA GLU A 163 -8.18 -4.24 9.54
C GLU A 163 -9.39 -4.75 8.74
N THR A 164 -10.57 -4.20 8.98
CA THR A 164 -11.80 -4.68 8.32
C THR A 164 -11.96 -4.16 6.90
N GLU A 165 -11.75 -2.86 6.68
CA GLU A 165 -12.06 -2.22 5.40
C GLU A 165 -10.97 -2.40 4.33
N LEU A 166 -9.70 -2.47 4.73
CA LEU A 166 -8.64 -2.73 3.77
C LEU A 166 -8.55 -4.20 3.36
N GLU A 167 -8.94 -5.15 4.23
CA GLU A 167 -8.85 -6.57 3.89
C GLU A 167 -9.86 -7.03 2.83
N GLU A 168 -11.11 -6.57 2.91
CA GLU A 168 -12.16 -7.31 2.19
C GLU A 168 -12.50 -6.85 0.79
N THR A 169 -12.45 -5.57 0.44
CA THR A 169 -13.17 -5.19 -0.78
C THR A 169 -12.42 -4.27 -1.74
N ARG A 170 -11.60 -3.36 -1.28
CA ARG A 170 -11.12 -2.25 -2.11
C ARG A 170 -9.71 -2.41 -2.63
N VAL A 171 -8.81 -2.91 -1.82
CA VAL A 171 -7.46 -3.25 -2.26
C VAL A 171 -7.48 -4.47 -3.19
N ARG A 172 -8.47 -5.38 -3.04
CA ARG A 172 -8.75 -6.44 -4.04
C ARG A 172 -9.12 -5.87 -5.42
N ARG A 173 -9.82 -4.71 -5.47
CA ARG A 173 -10.13 -4.05 -6.75
C ARG A 173 -8.88 -3.45 -7.40
N MET A 174 -7.98 -2.86 -6.62
CA MET A 174 -6.67 -2.42 -7.14
C MET A 174 -5.88 -3.58 -7.75
N ARG A 175 -5.83 -4.73 -7.06
CA ARG A 175 -5.16 -5.93 -7.58
C ARG A 175 -5.74 -6.41 -8.92
N LYS A 176 -7.06 -6.34 -9.10
CA LYS A 176 -7.72 -6.75 -10.37
C LYS A 176 -7.37 -5.82 -11.53
N ILE A 177 -7.14 -4.53 -11.25
CA ILE A 177 -6.89 -3.51 -12.28
C ILE A 177 -5.41 -3.47 -12.65
N GLU A 178 -4.53 -3.49 -11.64
CA GLU A 178 -3.07 -3.36 -11.81
C GLU A 178 -2.36 -4.73 -11.87
N GLY A 179 -3.12 -5.84 -11.78
CA GLY A 179 -2.55 -7.17 -11.67
C GLY A 179 -1.73 -7.37 -10.40
N GLN A 180 -0.63 -8.13 -10.47
CA GLN A 180 0.28 -8.35 -9.32
C GLN A 180 1.38 -7.29 -9.22
N LYS A 181 1.21 -6.13 -9.82
CA LYS A 181 2.25 -5.09 -9.95
C LYS A 181 2.37 -4.20 -8.71
N VAL A 182 1.27 -4.01 -7.99
CA VAL A 182 1.18 -3.15 -6.80
C VAL A 182 1.23 -3.99 -5.52
N SER A 183 1.87 -3.47 -4.50
CA SER A 183 1.92 -4.01 -3.15
C SER A 183 1.52 -2.94 -2.15
N CYS A 184 0.84 -3.34 -1.09
CA CYS A 184 0.36 -2.46 -0.04
C CYS A 184 0.91 -2.89 1.32
N GLY A 185 1.47 -1.94 2.06
CA GLY A 185 1.90 -2.12 3.46
C GLY A 185 1.11 -1.25 4.40
N VAL A 186 0.65 -1.82 5.51
CA VAL A 186 -0.10 -1.11 6.55
C VAL A 186 0.71 -1.13 7.84
N GLY A 187 1.06 0.06 8.32
CA GLY A 187 1.77 0.24 9.59
C GLY A 187 0.81 0.12 10.79
N PRO A 188 1.37 -0.07 12.00
CA PRO A 188 0.58 -0.04 13.22
C PRO A 188 0.08 1.37 13.50
N VAL A 189 -1.03 1.47 14.20
CA VAL A 189 -1.55 2.75 14.69
C VAL A 189 -0.61 3.29 15.78
N LYS A 190 -0.18 4.54 15.65
CA LYS A 190 0.76 5.20 16.56
C LYS A 190 0.38 6.66 16.77
N ARG A 191 0.78 7.23 17.92
CA ARG A 191 0.47 8.62 18.31
C ARG A 191 1.63 9.57 18.08
N GLY A 192 1.35 10.78 17.64
CA GLY A 192 2.29 11.89 17.60
C GLY A 192 3.26 11.88 16.41
N LEU A 193 4.17 12.85 16.38
CA LEU A 193 5.20 13.00 15.33
C LEU A 193 6.03 11.73 15.15
N LYS A 194 6.55 11.19 16.26
CA LYS A 194 7.29 9.93 16.24
C LYS A 194 6.43 8.79 15.74
N GLY A 195 5.13 8.79 16.10
CA GLY A 195 4.17 7.82 15.63
C GLY A 195 3.99 7.82 14.13
N ILE A 196 3.91 8.98 13.48
CA ILE A 196 3.85 9.11 12.01
C ILE A 196 5.08 8.48 11.35
N ARG A 197 6.27 8.77 11.84
CA ARG A 197 7.51 8.18 11.34
C ARG A 197 7.56 6.67 11.54
N ASP A 198 7.22 6.20 12.75
CA ASP A 198 7.29 4.79 13.10
C ASP A 198 6.28 3.97 12.26
N THR A 199 5.02 4.44 12.14
CA THR A 199 4.02 3.76 11.32
C THR A 199 4.42 3.71 9.84
N TYR A 200 5.01 4.78 9.29
CA TYR A 200 5.54 4.80 7.92
C TYR A 200 6.66 3.78 7.74
N SER A 201 7.67 3.79 8.62
CA SER A 201 8.81 2.87 8.54
C SER A 201 8.36 1.41 8.65
N LEU A 202 7.45 1.13 9.57
CA LEU A 202 6.93 -0.22 9.81
C LEU A 202 5.99 -0.69 8.69
N SER A 203 5.22 0.20 8.07
CA SER A 203 4.41 -0.14 6.89
C SER A 203 5.27 -0.55 5.71
N PHE A 204 6.37 0.17 5.48
CA PHE A 204 7.34 -0.15 4.43
C PHE A 204 8.05 -1.48 4.71
N LYS A 205 8.41 -1.72 5.98
CA LYS A 205 9.00 -2.99 6.42
C LYS A 205 8.04 -4.16 6.21
N ALA A 206 6.77 -4.02 6.62
CA ALA A 206 5.74 -5.04 6.41
C ALA A 206 5.56 -5.38 4.92
N MET A 207 5.51 -4.36 4.06
CA MET A 207 5.41 -4.55 2.62
C MET A 207 6.61 -5.32 2.05
N ASN A 208 7.83 -4.95 2.44
CA ASN A 208 9.04 -5.60 1.93
C ASN A 208 9.15 -7.05 2.40
N VAL A 209 8.95 -7.32 3.69
CA VAL A 209 8.99 -8.68 4.25
C VAL A 209 7.85 -9.52 3.67
N GLY A 210 6.64 -8.96 3.62
CA GLY A 210 5.47 -9.63 3.09
C GLY A 210 5.62 -10.02 1.61
N ASN A 211 6.17 -9.14 0.79
CA ASN A 211 6.44 -9.43 -0.63
C ASN A 211 7.43 -10.57 -0.84
N ARG A 212 8.42 -10.75 0.06
CA ARG A 212 9.40 -11.83 -0.01
C ARG A 212 8.83 -13.16 0.48
N LEU A 213 8.08 -13.13 1.57
CA LEU A 213 7.56 -14.34 2.21
C LEU A 213 6.23 -14.81 1.61
N PHE A 214 5.35 -13.88 1.25
CA PHE A 214 3.96 -14.13 0.81
C PHE A 214 3.70 -13.45 -0.53
N ALA A 215 4.42 -13.88 -1.57
CA ALA A 215 4.42 -13.24 -2.89
C ALA A 215 3.03 -13.16 -3.56
N ASP A 216 2.13 -14.08 -3.23
CA ASP A 216 0.75 -14.11 -3.75
C ASP A 216 -0.17 -13.10 -3.06
N GLN A 217 0.23 -12.59 -1.90
CA GLN A 217 -0.47 -11.53 -1.20
C GLN A 217 0.03 -10.17 -1.70
N TYR A 218 -0.84 -9.17 -1.65
CA TYR A 218 -0.53 -7.79 -2.04
C TYR A 218 -0.73 -6.80 -0.89
N LEU A 219 -1.42 -7.22 0.19
CA LEU A 219 -1.72 -6.43 1.39
C LEU A 219 -1.03 -7.06 2.59
N HIS A 220 -0.19 -6.28 3.25
CA HIS A 220 0.69 -6.71 4.32
C HIS A 220 0.53 -5.81 5.54
N PHE A 221 -0.11 -6.31 6.60
CA PHE A 221 -0.23 -5.62 7.89
C PHE A 221 1.00 -5.89 8.75
N TYR A 222 1.65 -4.83 9.25
CA TYR A 222 2.80 -4.97 10.14
C TYR A 222 2.47 -5.83 11.36
N LYS A 223 1.33 -5.62 12.01
CA LYS A 223 0.89 -6.36 13.19
C LYS A 223 0.86 -7.88 12.95
N LYS A 224 0.46 -8.32 11.75
CA LYS A 224 0.46 -9.74 11.37
C LYS A 224 1.85 -10.26 11.02
N LEU A 225 2.73 -9.40 10.57
CA LEU A 225 4.08 -9.73 10.10
C LEU A 225 5.18 -9.39 11.11
N GLU A 226 4.83 -8.80 12.26
CA GLU A 226 5.80 -8.35 13.26
C GLU A 226 6.84 -9.44 13.65
N PRO A 227 6.45 -10.71 13.94
CA PRO A 227 7.42 -11.75 14.22
C PRO A 227 8.41 -11.99 13.07
N PHE A 228 7.94 -11.97 11.83
CA PHE A 228 8.78 -12.13 10.64
C PHE A 228 9.68 -10.91 10.41
N CYS A 229 9.18 -9.71 10.70
CA CYS A 229 9.94 -8.48 10.63
C CYS A 229 11.09 -8.44 11.65
N GLU A 230 10.89 -9.01 12.82
CA GLU A 230 11.96 -9.15 13.83
C GLU A 230 12.96 -10.26 13.44
N LEU A 231 12.47 -11.39 12.94
CA LEU A 231 13.32 -12.46 12.43
C LEU A 231 14.19 -12.02 11.25
N GLU A 232 13.71 -11.09 10.39
CA GLU A 232 14.51 -10.55 9.28
C GLU A 232 15.86 -10.03 9.75
N LYS A 233 15.95 -9.37 10.91
CA LYS A 233 17.19 -8.83 11.48
C LYS A 233 18.25 -9.90 11.72
N ILE A 234 17.82 -11.13 12.00
CA ILE A 234 18.67 -12.29 12.30
C ILE A 234 18.92 -13.10 11.02
N LEU A 235 17.88 -13.28 10.20
CA LEU A 235 17.94 -14.15 9.02
C LEU A 235 18.59 -13.48 7.80
N VAL A 236 18.65 -12.15 7.74
CA VAL A 236 19.30 -11.39 6.67
C VAL A 236 20.65 -10.88 7.16
N SER A 237 21.68 -11.70 7.03
CA SER A 237 23.05 -11.35 7.36
C SER A 237 23.87 -11.07 6.10
N GLU A 238 24.83 -10.14 6.18
CA GLU A 238 25.82 -9.90 5.11
C GLU A 238 26.92 -10.97 5.08
N THR A 239 27.10 -11.70 6.18
CA THR A 239 28.04 -12.81 6.33
C THR A 239 27.34 -14.14 6.14
N LYS A 240 28.12 -15.24 6.06
CA LYS A 240 27.62 -16.62 5.95
C LYS A 240 26.47 -16.87 6.96
N ASN A 241 25.30 -17.22 6.46
CA ASN A 241 24.10 -17.35 7.26
C ASN A 241 23.90 -18.82 7.66
N VAL A 242 24.10 -19.11 8.94
CA VAL A 242 23.95 -20.45 9.52
C VAL A 242 22.63 -21.13 9.13
N PHE A 243 21.58 -20.36 8.93
CA PHE A 243 20.27 -20.91 8.54
C PHE A 243 20.24 -21.35 7.07
N THR A 244 20.94 -20.67 6.16
CA THR A 244 21.02 -21.11 4.75
C THR A 244 21.98 -22.27 4.57
N ASP A 245 23.00 -22.39 5.40
CA ASP A 245 23.98 -23.48 5.35
C ASP A 245 23.33 -24.88 5.44
N ILE A 246 22.19 -24.98 6.16
CA ILE A 246 21.42 -26.24 6.26
C ILE A 246 20.95 -26.70 4.87
N LEU A 247 20.63 -25.75 3.97
CA LEU A 247 20.13 -26.06 2.62
C LEU A 247 21.22 -26.16 1.57
N ASP A 248 22.48 -25.83 1.88
CA ASP A 248 23.62 -25.83 0.93
C ASP A 248 23.91 -27.22 0.32
N GLY A 249 23.55 -28.27 1.04
CA GLY A 249 23.63 -29.65 0.55
C GLY A 249 22.62 -29.99 -0.56
N ILE A 250 21.60 -29.16 -0.74
CA ILE A 250 20.50 -29.37 -1.71
C ILE A 250 20.83 -28.64 -3.00
N ARG A 251 21.56 -29.31 -3.93
CA ARG A 251 21.91 -28.73 -5.25
C ARG A 251 20.76 -28.77 -6.27
N ASN A 252 19.75 -29.59 -6.02
CA ASN A 252 18.61 -29.73 -6.94
C ASN A 252 17.51 -28.71 -6.62
N GLN A 253 17.27 -27.81 -7.56
CA GLN A 253 16.27 -26.73 -7.41
C GLN A 253 14.85 -27.27 -7.20
N GLU A 254 14.49 -28.40 -7.81
CA GLU A 254 13.16 -28.99 -7.62
C GLU A 254 12.90 -29.46 -6.18
N LEU A 255 13.95 -29.88 -5.48
CA LEU A 255 13.85 -30.27 -4.06
C LEU A 255 13.62 -29.02 -3.19
N LEU A 256 14.38 -27.94 -3.45
CA LEU A 256 14.19 -26.66 -2.75
C LEU A 256 12.80 -26.07 -3.01
N ASP A 257 12.36 -26.07 -4.27
CA ASP A 257 11.04 -25.54 -4.62
C ASP A 257 9.93 -26.39 -3.98
N THR A 258 10.09 -27.72 -3.89
CA THR A 258 9.14 -28.59 -3.20
C THR A 258 9.11 -28.32 -1.69
N LEU A 259 10.27 -28.08 -1.06
CA LEU A 259 10.32 -27.72 0.36
C LEU A 259 9.67 -26.36 0.64
N ILE A 260 9.91 -25.37 -0.22
CA ILE A 260 9.28 -24.05 -0.14
C ILE A 260 7.76 -24.19 -0.27
N ALA A 261 7.29 -24.89 -1.31
CA ALA A 261 5.86 -25.13 -1.54
C ALA A 261 5.22 -25.89 -0.36
N TYR A 262 5.94 -26.82 0.27
CA TYR A 262 5.46 -27.54 1.44
C TYR A 262 5.07 -26.59 2.58
N TYR A 263 5.91 -25.60 2.90
CA TYR A 263 5.59 -24.62 3.92
C TYR A 263 4.52 -23.61 3.47
N GLU A 264 4.52 -23.19 2.21
CA GLU A 264 3.50 -22.29 1.65
C GLU A 264 2.10 -22.92 1.64
N CYS A 265 2.03 -24.23 1.43
CA CYS A 265 0.80 -25.03 1.44
C CYS A 265 0.36 -25.49 2.85
N GLY A 266 0.98 -24.97 3.93
CA GLY A 266 0.67 -25.37 5.30
C GLY A 266 0.95 -26.85 5.59
N ALA A 267 2.08 -27.35 5.10
CA ALA A 267 2.57 -28.73 5.25
C ALA A 267 1.62 -29.81 4.64
N SER A 268 0.78 -29.44 3.69
CA SER A 268 -0.14 -30.36 3.00
C SER A 268 0.47 -30.87 1.69
N MET A 269 0.84 -32.14 1.64
CA MET A 269 1.39 -32.77 0.43
C MET A 269 0.40 -32.76 -0.75
N ASP A 270 -0.90 -32.80 -0.49
CA ASP A 270 -1.93 -32.77 -1.54
C ASP A 270 -1.95 -31.39 -2.21
N ARG A 271 -1.94 -30.30 -1.42
CA ARG A 271 -1.86 -28.93 -1.94
C ARG A 271 -0.55 -28.67 -2.69
N VAL A 272 0.57 -29.20 -2.20
CA VAL A 272 1.87 -29.10 -2.91
C VAL A 272 1.81 -29.80 -4.25
N ALA A 273 1.23 -31.01 -4.32
CA ALA A 273 1.07 -31.76 -5.55
C ALA A 273 0.23 -30.99 -6.59
N GLU A 274 -0.86 -30.37 -6.13
CA GLU A 274 -1.74 -29.52 -6.95
C GLU A 274 -1.01 -28.25 -7.43
N GLN A 275 -0.34 -27.53 -6.54
CA GLN A 275 0.39 -26.31 -6.86
C GLN A 275 1.56 -26.54 -7.83
N MET A 276 2.25 -27.69 -7.71
CA MET A 276 3.40 -28.03 -8.55
C MET A 276 3.02 -28.88 -9.78
N TYR A 277 1.74 -29.11 -10.01
CA TYR A 277 1.24 -29.96 -11.11
C TYR A 277 1.93 -31.35 -11.17
N THR A 278 2.10 -31.99 -10.00
CA THR A 278 2.76 -33.28 -9.87
C THR A 278 1.97 -34.27 -9.02
N HIS A 279 2.42 -35.55 -8.96
CA HIS A 279 1.76 -36.54 -8.13
C HIS A 279 2.24 -36.47 -6.67
N LYS A 280 1.34 -36.75 -5.71
CA LYS A 280 1.65 -36.77 -4.26
C LYS A 280 2.86 -37.64 -3.91
N ASN A 281 3.03 -38.79 -4.60
CA ASN A 281 4.18 -39.67 -4.39
C ASN A 281 5.50 -39.00 -4.78
N THR A 282 5.51 -38.16 -5.83
CA THR A 282 6.69 -37.39 -6.24
C THR A 282 7.03 -36.35 -5.17
N VAL A 283 6.02 -35.66 -4.63
CA VAL A 283 6.22 -34.71 -3.51
C VAL A 283 6.81 -35.43 -2.31
N LYS A 284 6.23 -36.58 -1.92
CA LYS A 284 6.74 -37.40 -0.81
C LYS A 284 8.18 -37.83 -1.04
N TYR A 285 8.51 -38.30 -2.24
CA TYR A 285 9.87 -38.71 -2.61
C TYR A 285 10.85 -37.51 -2.47
N ARG A 286 10.48 -36.34 -3.03
CA ARG A 286 11.33 -35.15 -2.96
C ARG A 286 11.55 -34.68 -1.53
N LEU A 287 10.52 -34.67 -0.69
CA LEU A 287 10.63 -34.30 0.73
C LEU A 287 11.49 -35.31 1.51
N ASN A 288 11.36 -36.60 1.25
CA ASN A 288 12.25 -37.60 1.86
C ASN A 288 13.71 -37.37 1.44
N ARG A 289 13.95 -36.99 0.17
CA ARG A 289 15.31 -36.69 -0.29
C ARG A 289 15.88 -35.44 0.38
N VAL A 290 15.05 -34.43 0.67
CA VAL A 290 15.46 -33.27 1.47
C VAL A 290 15.89 -33.71 2.87
N GLN A 291 15.12 -34.58 3.53
CA GLN A 291 15.46 -35.11 4.86
C GLN A 291 16.77 -35.90 4.87
N GLU A 292 17.01 -36.72 3.85
CA GLU A 292 18.26 -37.46 3.70
C GLU A 292 19.48 -36.52 3.52
N LEU A 293 19.33 -35.46 2.73
CA LEU A 293 20.42 -34.51 2.44
C LEU A 293 20.73 -33.59 3.61
N THR A 294 19.72 -33.20 4.39
CA THR A 294 19.87 -32.28 5.53
C THR A 294 20.10 -33.00 6.86
N GLY A 295 19.74 -34.29 6.94
CA GLY A 295 19.72 -35.03 8.20
C GLY A 295 18.62 -34.59 9.16
N LEU A 296 17.62 -33.81 8.68
CA LEU A 296 16.52 -33.25 9.49
C LEU A 296 15.21 -33.91 9.11
N GLU A 297 14.38 -34.22 10.13
CA GLU A 297 13.08 -34.88 9.96
C GLU A 297 11.91 -33.88 9.99
N LEU A 298 11.08 -33.84 8.96
CA LEU A 298 9.90 -32.96 8.88
C LEU A 298 8.83 -33.28 9.97
N LYS A 299 8.86 -34.48 10.54
CA LYS A 299 7.94 -34.88 11.62
C LYS A 299 8.46 -34.51 13.00
N ASN A 300 9.75 -34.27 13.14
CA ASN A 300 10.34 -33.80 14.39
C ASN A 300 10.12 -32.29 14.50
N PRO A 301 9.48 -31.75 15.54
CA PRO A 301 9.16 -30.32 15.68
C PRO A 301 10.41 -29.42 15.61
N ASP A 302 11.51 -29.81 16.24
CA ASP A 302 12.72 -28.99 16.28
C ASP A 302 13.42 -28.95 14.92
N ASP A 303 13.53 -30.10 14.24
CA ASP A 303 14.09 -30.19 12.91
C ASP A 303 13.22 -29.45 11.86
N ASN A 304 11.91 -29.60 11.96
CA ASN A 304 10.95 -28.89 11.13
C ASN A 304 11.06 -27.39 11.29
N PHE A 305 11.20 -26.91 12.53
CA PHE A 305 11.44 -25.50 12.82
C PHE A 305 12.74 -24.99 12.20
N ARG A 306 13.83 -25.76 12.31
CA ARG A 306 15.12 -25.42 11.67
C ARG A 306 15.01 -25.34 10.15
N LEU A 307 14.34 -26.32 9.51
CA LEU A 307 14.07 -26.30 8.07
C LEU A 307 13.21 -25.10 7.67
N TYR A 308 12.18 -24.78 8.45
CA TYR A 308 11.32 -23.62 8.19
C TYR A 308 12.09 -22.30 8.27
N LEU A 309 12.92 -22.11 9.30
CA LEU A 309 13.80 -20.94 9.42
C LEU A 309 14.77 -20.83 8.24
N SER A 310 15.30 -21.96 7.77
CA SER A 310 16.19 -21.99 6.60
C SER A 310 15.48 -21.56 5.31
N VAL A 311 14.22 -21.98 5.12
CA VAL A 311 13.40 -21.54 4.00
C VAL A 311 13.07 -20.05 4.11
N LEU A 312 12.72 -19.54 5.31
CA LEU A 312 12.51 -18.11 5.52
C LEU A 312 13.76 -17.30 5.20
N ALA A 313 14.93 -17.72 5.68
CA ALA A 313 16.20 -17.09 5.38
C ALA A 313 16.51 -17.07 3.87
N LEU A 314 16.28 -18.19 3.19
CA LEU A 314 16.44 -18.28 1.74
C LEU A 314 15.51 -17.30 1.00
N LYS A 315 14.23 -17.23 1.37
CA LYS A 315 13.24 -16.30 0.74
C LYS A 315 13.61 -14.84 0.99
N MET A 316 14.05 -14.50 2.21
CA MET A 316 14.42 -13.14 2.59
C MET A 316 15.70 -12.65 1.91
N ASN A 317 16.62 -13.56 1.53
CA ASN A 317 17.88 -13.23 0.86
C ASN A 317 17.79 -13.26 -0.68
N ARG A 318 16.75 -13.83 -1.30
CA ARG A 318 16.61 -13.96 -2.77
C ARG A 318 16.54 -12.63 -3.54
N ASP A 319 16.28 -11.50 -2.90
CA ASP A 319 16.09 -10.19 -3.54
C ASP A 319 17.23 -9.18 -3.24
N LYS A 320 18.37 -9.64 -2.73
CA LYS A 320 19.60 -8.89 -2.72
C LYS A 320 20.34 -9.10 -4.05
#